data_4d1d818fd5492a37e818cfb5545d37be
#
_entry.id   4d1d818fd5492a37e818cfb5545d37be
#
_cell.length_a   1.000
_cell.length_b   1.000
_cell.length_c   1.000
_cell.angle_alpha   90.00
_cell.angle_beta   90.00
_cell.angle_gamma   90.00
#
_symmetry.space_group_name_H-M   'P 1'
#
loop_
_entity.id
_entity.type
_entity.pdbx_description
1 polymer ?
#
loop_
_entity_poly.entity_id
_entity_poly.type
_entity_poly.pdbx_seq_one_letter_code
_entity_poly.pdbx_strand_id
1 'polypeptide(L)'
;MILRSAQTAKIGKQFKKAREASGLSPTEVSNKTFINIDFIYAIESGDYSIFPARIFAVSYFEKYSIFLNIKPSFFDIYDKKNAEDQEDLGNKKNVIKELNYKFSITTLSIVIAAIFFV
;
A
#
# COMPACT_ATOMS: atom_id res chain seq x y z
N MET A 1 4.85 1.38 -21.44
CA MET A 1 4.63 -0.05 -21.14
C MET A 1 3.43 -0.17 -20.21
N ILE A 2 2.46 -0.99 -20.58
CA ILE A 2 1.24 -1.19 -19.81
C ILE A 2 1.46 -2.37 -18.85
N LEU A 3 1.36 -2.13 -17.54
CA LEU A 3 1.41 -3.16 -16.50
C LEU A 3 -0.02 -3.55 -16.10
N ARG A 4 -0.68 -4.29 -16.97
CA ARG A 4 -2.06 -4.75 -16.79
C ARG A 4 -2.21 -6.21 -17.21
N SER A 5 -3.01 -6.96 -16.47
CA SER A 5 -3.39 -8.33 -16.78
C SER A 5 -4.89 -8.53 -16.59
N ALA A 6 -5.42 -9.66 -17.06
CA ALA A 6 -6.82 -10.05 -16.79
C ALA A 6 -7.08 -10.18 -15.27
N GLN A 7 -6.09 -10.69 -14.52
CA GLN A 7 -6.19 -10.85 -13.09
C GLN A 7 -6.20 -9.50 -12.36
N THR A 8 -5.31 -8.57 -12.70
CA THR A 8 -5.30 -7.24 -12.10
C THR A 8 -6.56 -6.45 -12.44
N ALA A 9 -7.09 -6.60 -13.66
CA ALA A 9 -8.36 -5.99 -14.06
C ALA A 9 -9.54 -6.55 -13.27
N LYS A 10 -9.58 -7.86 -13.02
CA LYS A 10 -10.61 -8.51 -12.21
C LYS A 10 -10.59 -8.01 -10.77
N ILE A 11 -9.41 -7.92 -10.17
CA ILE A 11 -9.21 -7.38 -8.82
C ILE A 11 -9.64 -5.90 -8.77
N GLY A 12 -9.26 -5.12 -9.77
CA GLY A 12 -9.65 -3.71 -9.88
C GLY A 12 -11.16 -3.50 -9.88
N LYS A 13 -11.91 -4.38 -10.53
CA LYS A 13 -13.38 -4.37 -10.49
C LYS A 13 -13.95 -4.61 -9.09
N GLN A 14 -13.29 -5.40 -8.25
CA GLN A 14 -13.69 -5.60 -6.86
C GLN A 14 -13.57 -4.29 -6.06
N PHE A 15 -12.49 -3.54 -6.24
CA PHE A 15 -12.32 -2.22 -5.64
C PHE A 15 -13.40 -1.24 -6.08
N LYS A 16 -13.63 -1.15 -7.37
CA LYS A 16 -14.65 -0.26 -7.94
C LYS A 16 -16.05 -0.58 -7.42
N LYS A 17 -16.42 -1.85 -7.39
CA LYS A 17 -17.71 -2.30 -6.83
C LYS A 17 -17.86 -1.94 -5.35
N ALA A 18 -16.83 -2.17 -4.54
CA ALA A 18 -16.85 -1.85 -3.12
C ALA A 18 -16.96 -0.34 -2.88
N ARG A 19 -16.25 0.48 -3.68
CA ARG A 19 -16.37 1.94 -3.62
C ARG A 19 -17.79 2.41 -3.99
N GLU A 20 -18.33 1.92 -5.09
CA GLU A 20 -19.68 2.26 -5.55
C GLU A 20 -20.76 1.81 -4.55
N ALA A 21 -20.60 0.64 -3.94
CA ALA A 21 -21.50 0.14 -2.89
C ALA A 21 -21.46 1.03 -1.64
N SER A 22 -20.33 1.69 -1.37
CA SER A 22 -20.19 2.67 -0.28
C SER A 22 -20.73 4.06 -0.65
N GLY A 23 -21.19 4.27 -1.87
CA GLY A 23 -21.71 5.54 -2.36
C GLY A 23 -20.65 6.61 -2.54
N LEU A 24 -19.38 6.24 -2.71
CA LEU A 24 -18.25 7.16 -2.79
C LEU A 24 -17.77 7.33 -4.23
N SER A 25 -17.50 8.59 -4.62
CA SER A 25 -16.79 8.90 -5.85
C SER A 25 -15.28 8.70 -5.67
N PRO A 26 -14.51 8.55 -6.77
CA PRO A 26 -13.04 8.49 -6.68
C PRO A 26 -12.43 9.71 -6.01
N THR A 27 -12.98 10.90 -6.25
CA THR A 27 -12.54 12.15 -5.63
C THR A 27 -12.76 12.14 -4.12
N GLU A 28 -13.90 11.66 -3.65
CA GLU A 28 -14.20 11.54 -2.22
C GLU A 28 -13.24 10.56 -1.54
N VAL A 29 -12.95 9.42 -2.17
CA VAL A 29 -11.97 8.47 -1.66
C VAL A 29 -10.58 9.10 -1.59
N SER A 30 -10.16 9.81 -2.62
CA SER A 30 -8.89 10.52 -2.64
C SER A 30 -8.79 11.52 -1.48
N ASN A 31 -9.82 12.30 -1.25
CA ASN A 31 -9.86 13.28 -0.16
C ASN A 31 -9.82 12.64 1.23
N LYS A 32 -10.49 11.51 1.40
CA LYS A 32 -10.56 10.80 2.69
C LYS A 32 -9.31 9.98 3.01
N THR A 33 -8.64 9.43 2.00
CA THR A 33 -7.50 8.54 2.17
C THR A 33 -6.16 9.22 1.95
N PHE A 34 -6.13 10.40 1.35
CA PHE A 34 -4.94 11.08 0.83
C PHE A 34 -4.18 10.27 -0.23
N ILE A 35 -4.85 9.32 -0.87
CA ILE A 35 -4.34 8.64 -2.05
C ILE A 35 -4.59 9.53 -3.26
N ASN A 36 -3.56 9.74 -4.08
CA ASN A 36 -3.74 10.44 -5.36
C ASN A 36 -4.82 9.75 -6.19
N ILE A 37 -5.73 10.54 -6.77
CA ILE A 37 -6.84 10.03 -7.56
C ILE A 37 -6.40 9.15 -8.74
N ASP A 38 -5.24 9.45 -9.34
CA ASP A 38 -4.68 8.66 -10.43
C ASP A 38 -4.30 7.26 -9.98
N PHE A 39 -3.86 7.09 -8.74
CA PHE A 39 -3.57 5.78 -8.16
C PHE A 39 -4.85 5.00 -7.86
N ILE A 40 -5.92 5.68 -7.47
CA ILE A 40 -7.23 5.04 -7.30
C ILE A 40 -7.73 4.50 -8.64
N TYR A 41 -7.67 5.28 -9.71
CA TYR A 41 -8.01 4.82 -11.06
C TYR A 41 -7.11 3.68 -11.54
N ALA A 42 -5.82 3.74 -11.26
CA ALA A 42 -4.87 2.70 -11.60
C ALA A 42 -5.24 1.36 -10.95
N ILE A 43 -5.54 1.35 -9.67
CA ILE A 43 -5.95 0.15 -8.94
C ILE A 43 -7.27 -0.40 -9.49
N GLU A 44 -8.26 0.45 -9.72
CA GLU A 44 -9.58 0.03 -10.24
C GLU A 44 -9.52 -0.46 -11.68
N SER A 45 -8.66 0.08 -12.52
CA SER A 45 -8.43 -0.39 -13.89
C SER A 45 -7.52 -1.61 -13.97
N GLY A 46 -6.74 -1.86 -12.93
CA GLY A 46 -5.73 -2.91 -12.90
C GLY A 46 -4.46 -2.59 -13.68
N ASP A 47 -4.25 -1.34 -14.07
CA ASP A 47 -3.05 -0.87 -14.76
C ASP A 47 -2.09 -0.20 -13.77
N TYR A 48 -1.01 -0.88 -13.44
CA TYR A 48 -0.02 -0.43 -12.47
C TYR A 48 1.15 0.35 -13.08
N SER A 49 1.10 0.69 -14.36
CA SER A 49 2.19 1.39 -15.07
C SER A 49 2.51 2.78 -14.51
N ILE A 50 1.55 3.44 -13.89
CA ILE A 50 1.73 4.78 -13.29
C ILE A 50 2.57 4.76 -12.02
N PHE A 51 2.60 3.65 -11.29
CA PHE A 51 3.35 3.58 -10.04
C PHE A 51 4.86 3.59 -10.30
N PRO A 52 5.64 4.42 -9.58
CA PRO A 52 7.09 4.52 -9.78
C PRO A 52 7.83 3.21 -9.47
N ALA A 53 7.32 2.41 -8.53
CA ALA A 53 7.90 1.14 -8.14
C ALA A 53 6.85 0.23 -7.50
N ARG A 54 7.12 -1.08 -7.45
CA ARG A 54 6.24 -2.09 -6.85
C ARG A 54 5.82 -1.72 -5.42
N ILE A 55 6.74 -1.21 -4.61
CA ILE A 55 6.46 -0.88 -3.21
C ILE A 55 5.33 0.15 -3.07
N PHE A 56 5.26 1.12 -3.97
CA PHE A 56 4.18 2.10 -3.98
C PHE A 56 2.85 1.46 -4.37
N ALA A 57 2.85 0.62 -5.40
CA ALA A 57 1.66 -0.12 -5.83
C ALA A 57 1.08 -0.97 -4.69
N VAL A 58 1.90 -1.76 -4.01
CA VAL A 58 1.50 -2.59 -2.87
C VAL A 58 0.98 -1.74 -1.73
N SER A 59 1.67 -0.67 -1.39
CA SER A 59 1.31 0.22 -0.28
C SER A 59 -0.06 0.88 -0.50
N TYR A 60 -0.31 1.44 -1.68
CA TYR A 60 -1.59 2.07 -1.99
C TYR A 60 -2.71 1.06 -2.19
N PHE A 61 -2.41 -0.11 -2.73
CA PHE A 61 -3.35 -1.22 -2.81
C PHE A 61 -3.85 -1.64 -1.42
N GLU A 62 -2.95 -1.85 -0.50
CA GLU A 62 -3.28 -2.19 0.89
C GLU A 62 -4.10 -1.08 1.57
N LYS A 63 -3.65 0.16 1.45
CA LYS A 63 -4.34 1.31 2.03
C LYS A 63 -5.78 1.45 1.52
N TYR A 64 -5.97 1.29 0.22
CA TYR A 64 -7.29 1.38 -0.39
C TYR A 64 -8.19 0.19 0.02
N SER A 65 -7.64 -1.02 0.05
CA SER A 65 -8.38 -2.21 0.49
C SER A 65 -8.85 -2.10 1.95
N ILE A 66 -8.00 -1.61 2.83
CA ILE A 66 -8.35 -1.37 4.24
C ILE A 66 -9.47 -0.32 4.36
N PHE A 67 -9.37 0.76 3.62
CA PHE A 67 -10.40 1.81 3.60
C PHE A 67 -11.77 1.28 3.16
N LEU A 68 -11.80 0.42 2.14
CA LEU A 68 -13.03 -0.20 1.63
C LEU A 68 -13.46 -1.44 2.42
N ASN A 69 -12.67 -1.87 3.40
CA ASN A 69 -12.90 -3.08 4.19
C ASN A 69 -13.05 -4.34 3.33
N ILE A 70 -12.20 -4.48 2.33
CA ILE A 70 -12.08 -5.66 1.47
C ILE A 70 -10.70 -6.27 1.61
N LYS A 71 -10.55 -7.56 1.26
CA LYS A 71 -9.28 -8.30 1.40
C LYS A 71 -8.88 -9.00 0.10
N PRO A 72 -8.76 -8.30 -1.04
CA PRO A 72 -8.22 -8.91 -2.24
C PRO A 72 -6.73 -9.21 -2.06
N SER A 73 -6.26 -10.27 -2.67
CA SER A 73 -4.82 -10.55 -2.74
C SER A 73 -4.17 -9.68 -3.82
N PHE A 74 -3.03 -9.07 -3.50
CA PHE A 74 -2.26 -8.36 -4.49
C PHE A 74 -1.74 -9.34 -5.54
N PHE A 75 -2.09 -9.13 -6.81
CA PHE A 75 -1.55 -9.87 -7.93
C PHE A 75 -0.25 -9.23 -8.38
N ASP A 76 0.86 -9.89 -8.14
CA ASP A 76 2.18 -9.34 -8.42
C ASP A 76 2.48 -9.37 -9.93
N ILE A 77 2.21 -8.24 -10.57
CA ILE A 77 2.46 -8.05 -11.99
C ILE A 77 3.93 -7.72 -12.29
N TYR A 78 4.72 -7.50 -11.25
CA TYR A 78 6.14 -7.16 -11.36
C TYR A 78 7.06 -8.38 -11.34
N ASP A 79 6.55 -9.56 -11.01
CA ASP A 79 7.33 -10.81 -10.80
C ASP A 79 8.20 -11.24 -11.99
N LYS A 80 7.86 -10.82 -13.20
CA LYS A 80 8.62 -11.20 -14.41
C LYS A 80 9.88 -10.34 -14.64
N LYS A 81 10.06 -9.25 -13.90
CA LYS A 81 11.18 -8.33 -14.11
C LYS A 81 12.18 -8.26 -12.95
N ASN A 82 11.83 -8.73 -11.77
CA ASN A 82 12.49 -8.34 -10.53
C ASN A 82 12.98 -9.51 -9.66
N ALA A 83 13.32 -10.65 -10.25
CA ALA A 83 14.00 -11.71 -9.50
C ALA A 83 15.37 -11.24 -8.94
N GLU A 84 15.98 -10.23 -9.59
CA GLU A 84 17.26 -9.66 -9.17
C GLU A 84 17.11 -8.53 -8.12
N ASP A 85 15.99 -7.80 -8.12
CA ASP A 85 15.76 -6.69 -7.17
C ASP A 85 15.14 -7.13 -5.83
N GLN A 86 14.62 -8.34 -5.73
CA GLN A 86 13.96 -8.83 -4.51
C GLN A 86 14.92 -9.18 -3.36
N GLU A 87 16.17 -9.55 -3.65
CA GLU A 87 17.16 -9.81 -2.60
C GLU A 87 17.50 -8.53 -1.81
N ASP A 88 17.54 -7.37 -2.46
CA ASP A 88 17.88 -6.11 -1.82
C ASP A 88 16.71 -5.52 -1.01
N LEU A 89 15.46 -5.73 -1.44
CA LEU A 89 14.27 -5.25 -0.73
C LEU A 89 13.90 -6.11 0.48
N GLY A 90 14.17 -7.41 0.44
CA GLY A 90 13.98 -8.31 1.58
C GLY A 90 14.90 -7.94 2.76
N ASN A 91 16.12 -7.54 2.45
CA ASN A 91 17.09 -7.12 3.45
C ASN A 91 16.75 -5.73 4.05
N LYS A 92 16.21 -4.81 3.23
CA LYS A 92 15.75 -3.49 3.71
C LYS A 92 14.52 -3.57 4.61
N LYS A 93 13.58 -4.49 4.36
CA LYS A 93 12.42 -4.71 5.25
C LYS A 93 12.83 -5.18 6.64
N ASN A 94 13.84 -6.03 6.73
CA ASN A 94 14.33 -6.50 8.02
C ASN A 94 15.08 -5.41 8.79
N VAL A 95 15.86 -4.58 8.10
CA VAL A 95 16.58 -3.44 8.68
C VAL A 95 15.60 -2.38 9.22
N ILE A 96 14.54 -2.08 8.48
CA ILE A 96 13.52 -1.11 8.92
C ILE A 96 12.70 -1.64 10.11
N LYS A 97 12.40 -2.94 10.15
CA LYS A 97 11.74 -3.55 11.31
C LYS A 97 12.61 -3.49 12.56
N GLU A 98 13.90 -3.74 12.44
CA GLU A 98 14.82 -3.64 13.57
C GLU A 98 15.03 -2.20 14.04
N LEU A 99 15.11 -1.24 13.12
CA LEU A 99 15.22 0.19 13.44
C LEU A 99 13.97 0.72 14.15
N ASN A 100 12.78 0.37 13.69
CA ASN A 100 11.52 0.78 14.32
C ASN A 100 11.34 0.17 15.72
N TYR A 101 11.79 -1.07 15.92
CA TYR A 101 11.76 -1.72 17.22
C TYR A 101 12.70 -1.02 18.23
N LYS A 102 13.93 -0.72 17.85
CA LYS A 102 14.90 -0.01 18.69
C LYS A 102 14.45 1.42 19.00
N PHE A 103 13.84 2.10 18.05
CA PHE A 103 13.34 3.47 18.25
C PHE A 103 12.15 3.53 19.20
N SER A 104 11.24 2.53 19.15
CA SER A 104 10.07 2.45 20.03
C SER A 104 10.44 2.20 21.49
N ILE A 105 11.46 1.39 21.77
CA ILE A 105 11.91 1.09 23.15
C ILE A 105 12.63 2.27 23.76
N THR A 106 13.46 2.99 23.02
CA THR A 106 14.20 4.16 23.53
C THR A 106 13.28 5.34 23.81
N THR A 107 12.27 5.59 22.97
CA THR A 107 11.29 6.65 23.21
C THR A 107 10.36 6.34 24.37
N LEU A 108 9.96 5.08 24.55
CA LEU A 108 9.17 4.65 25.70
C LEU A 108 9.95 4.80 27.02
N SER A 109 11.24 4.48 27.04
CA SER A 109 12.13 4.63 28.17
C SER A 109 12.30 6.09 28.62
N ILE A 110 12.41 7.02 27.66
CA ILE A 110 12.53 8.47 27.93
C ILE A 110 11.22 9.02 28.50
N VAL A 111 10.08 8.61 28.00
CA VAL A 111 8.76 9.04 28.50
C VAL A 111 8.53 8.55 29.95
N ILE A 112 8.89 7.31 30.26
CA ILE A 112 8.77 6.74 31.61
C ILE A 112 9.71 7.45 32.58
N ALA A 113 10.94 7.74 32.16
CA ALA A 113 11.89 8.50 32.99
C ALA A 113 11.40 9.93 33.27
N ALA A 114 10.77 10.60 32.32
CA ALA A 114 10.19 11.93 32.51
C ALA A 114 9.01 11.94 33.48
N ILE A 115 8.21 10.87 33.52
CA ILE A 115 7.08 10.74 34.47
C ILE A 115 7.58 10.50 35.90
N PHE A 116 8.69 9.76 36.06
CA PHE A 116 9.28 9.51 37.40
C PHE A 116 10.11 10.68 37.98
N PHE A 117 10.49 11.65 37.14
CA PHE A 117 11.30 12.80 37.55
C PHE A 117 10.48 14.04 37.93
N VAL A 118 9.18 13.99 37.73
CA VAL A 118 8.21 15.02 38.13
C VAL A 118 7.47 14.55 39.41
#